data_26c7ee96abb69f968398d6d99d22dc45
#
_entry.id   26c7ee96abb69f968398d6d99d22dc45
#
_cell.length_a   1.000
_cell.length_b   1.000
_cell.length_c   1.000
_cell.angle_alpha   90.00
_cell.angle_beta   90.00
_cell.angle_gamma   90.00
#
_symmetry.space_group_name_H-M   'P 1'
#
loop_
_entity.id
_entity.type
_entity.pdbx_description
1 polymer ?
#
loop_
_entity_poly.entity_id
_entity_poly.type
_entity_poly.pdbx_seq_one_letter_code
_entity_poly.pdbx_strand_id
1 'polypeptide(L)'
;MSVSTPAPACANQTDFFRQLASHGHCAVVGLHWGDEGKGKVVDLLAEQFDYIVRYNGGANAGHSVEVGDQRYALHLIPSGILNQSKTNVVANGVVIDPAALIKEMNELKSRGVVIGQNLRISNRAHVVFPYHKLHDSLLEQAIAKARGDGNKIGTTGRGIGPCYADKAERSTGFRMGELLDTNHFREKLAVVVRIKNLILGALAQEAGAEFIPLSADAIFEEYSGYIQTLAPHVCDTTELLHSAMESNKRILFEGANATLLDIDHGTYPFVTSSNCSSLGVHTGTGVPGQKLPQVMGIMKAYSTRVGGGPFPTELFDETGDRIRRVGREYGTTTGRPRRCGWLDLVATKYSARISGATSIGLMLLDVLGGLDKLNVCTGYTYQGKPLEAFPSDASVLAQVKPVFQELPGFDESVSQARRFDQLPANAQSYVKFVEQYVGVPVRVVSVGPRRDQTLFK
;
A
#
# COMPACT_ATOMS: atom_id res chain seq x y z
N MET A 1 32.20 5.18 14.92
CA MET A 1 31.68 3.87 14.51
C MET A 1 31.44 3.96 13.02
N SER A 2 32.20 3.21 12.21
CA SER A 2 32.15 3.27 10.74
C SER A 2 30.81 2.75 10.25
N VAL A 3 30.09 3.60 9.54
CA VAL A 3 28.90 3.20 8.75
C VAL A 3 29.43 2.23 7.69
N SER A 4 29.03 0.97 7.77
CA SER A 4 29.34 -0.02 6.75
C SER A 4 28.70 0.42 5.45
N THR A 5 29.52 0.69 4.44
CA THR A 5 29.09 0.93 3.06
C THR A 5 28.25 -0.27 2.60
N PRO A 6 27.06 -0.06 1.99
CA PRO A 6 26.28 -1.16 1.46
C PRO A 6 27.09 -1.90 0.39
N ALA A 7 26.99 -3.23 0.40
CA ALA A 7 27.64 -4.08 -0.59
C ALA A 7 27.25 -3.62 -2.01
N PRO A 8 28.19 -3.59 -2.98
CA PRO A 8 27.94 -3.09 -4.32
C PRO A 8 26.81 -3.91 -4.97
N ALA A 9 25.77 -3.23 -5.40
CA ALA A 9 24.74 -3.82 -6.24
C ALA A 9 25.39 -4.34 -7.53
N CYS A 10 24.96 -5.51 -8.03
CA CYS A 10 25.46 -6.05 -9.29
C CYS A 10 25.30 -4.99 -10.40
N ALA A 11 26.27 -4.84 -11.29
CA ALA A 11 26.28 -3.80 -12.34
C ALA A 11 24.96 -3.77 -13.16
N ASN A 12 24.33 -4.93 -13.38
CA ASN A 12 23.05 -5.06 -14.07
C ASN A 12 21.84 -4.44 -13.31
N GLN A 13 21.87 -4.40 -11.97
CA GLN A 13 20.81 -3.79 -11.16
C GLN A 13 20.78 -2.27 -11.36
N THR A 14 21.96 -1.66 -11.19
CA THR A 14 22.08 -0.20 -11.30
C THR A 14 21.71 0.28 -12.70
N ASP A 15 22.09 -0.45 -13.73
CA ASP A 15 21.80 -0.08 -15.12
C ASP A 15 20.32 -0.20 -15.46
N PHE A 16 19.64 -1.25 -14.98
CA PHE A 16 18.20 -1.40 -15.18
C PHE A 16 17.41 -0.24 -14.53
N PHE A 17 17.70 0.06 -13.27
CA PHE A 17 17.01 1.13 -12.56
C PHE A 17 17.36 2.52 -13.12
N ARG A 18 18.59 2.75 -13.57
CA ARG A 18 18.96 3.97 -14.30
C ARG A 18 18.18 4.11 -15.59
N GLN A 19 18.06 3.03 -16.35
CA GLN A 19 17.27 3.01 -17.58
C GLN A 19 15.79 3.30 -17.29
N LEU A 20 15.19 2.68 -16.27
CA LEU A 20 13.83 2.99 -15.86
C LEU A 20 13.68 4.47 -15.48
N ALA A 21 14.58 5.00 -14.68
CA ALA A 21 14.57 6.40 -14.26
C ALA A 21 14.85 7.38 -15.40
N SER A 22 15.59 6.99 -16.45
CA SER A 22 15.83 7.84 -17.63
C SER A 22 14.57 8.12 -18.45
N HIS A 23 13.53 7.29 -18.31
CA HIS A 23 12.23 7.51 -18.94
C HIS A 23 11.33 8.50 -18.18
N GLY A 24 11.79 9.08 -17.07
CA GLY A 24 11.06 10.11 -16.32
C GLY A 24 10.54 9.65 -14.97
N HIS A 25 9.34 10.09 -14.61
CA HIS A 25 8.70 9.74 -13.33
C HIS A 25 8.15 8.31 -13.34
N CYS A 26 8.14 7.65 -12.18
CA CYS A 26 7.67 6.27 -12.04
C CYS A 26 6.71 6.13 -10.86
N ALA A 27 5.66 5.32 -11.00
CA ALA A 27 4.85 4.87 -9.89
C ALA A 27 5.10 3.38 -9.59
N VAL A 28 5.11 3.02 -8.30
CA VAL A 28 5.14 1.64 -7.83
C VAL A 28 3.80 1.35 -7.17
N VAL A 29 3.04 0.42 -7.75
CA VAL A 29 1.69 0.05 -7.30
C VAL A 29 1.58 -1.44 -7.05
N GLY A 30 0.75 -1.85 -6.08
CA GLY A 30 0.42 -3.26 -5.87
C GLY A 30 -0.66 -3.74 -6.84
N LEU A 31 -0.51 -4.95 -7.37
CA LEU A 31 -1.48 -5.53 -8.31
C LEU A 31 -2.45 -6.54 -7.66
N HIS A 32 -2.27 -6.88 -6.38
CA HIS A 32 -3.12 -7.82 -5.64
C HIS A 32 -3.93 -7.11 -4.54
N TRP A 33 -4.00 -7.72 -3.34
CA TRP A 33 -4.72 -7.19 -2.15
C TRP A 33 -3.78 -6.66 -1.07
N GLY A 34 -2.62 -6.14 -1.45
CA GLY A 34 -1.61 -5.63 -0.52
C GLY A 34 -0.52 -6.66 -0.17
N ASP A 35 0.49 -6.18 0.57
CA ASP A 35 1.61 -6.99 1.06
C ASP A 35 2.46 -7.67 -0.03
N GLU A 36 2.49 -7.11 -1.26
CA GLU A 36 3.25 -7.66 -2.39
C GLU A 36 4.76 -7.48 -2.27
N GLY A 37 5.25 -6.78 -1.25
CA GLY A 37 6.67 -6.48 -1.10
C GLY A 37 7.12 -5.23 -1.85
N LYS A 38 6.20 -4.28 -2.11
CA LYS A 38 6.49 -2.98 -2.75
C LYS A 38 7.65 -2.24 -2.10
N GLY A 39 7.74 -2.25 -0.77
CA GLY A 39 8.78 -1.54 -0.02
C GLY A 39 10.19 -1.88 -0.48
N LYS A 40 10.49 -3.16 -0.77
CA LYS A 40 11.79 -3.60 -1.30
C LYS A 40 12.08 -2.96 -2.66
N VAL A 41 11.09 -2.91 -3.55
CA VAL A 41 11.28 -2.34 -4.90
C VAL A 41 11.40 -0.82 -4.84
N VAL A 42 10.59 -0.15 -4.00
CA VAL A 42 10.70 1.29 -3.78
C VAL A 42 12.06 1.66 -3.21
N ASP A 43 12.57 0.92 -2.24
CA ASP A 43 13.90 1.11 -1.66
C ASP A 43 15.02 1.00 -2.71
N LEU A 44 14.96 -0.02 -3.56
CA LEU A 44 15.93 -0.19 -4.66
C LEU A 44 15.85 0.94 -5.70
N LEU A 45 14.63 1.38 -6.05
CA LEU A 45 14.39 2.45 -7.01
C LEU A 45 14.76 3.84 -6.45
N ALA A 46 14.54 4.07 -5.16
CA ALA A 46 14.73 5.38 -4.52
C ALA A 46 16.11 5.97 -4.76
N GLU A 47 17.15 5.13 -4.94
CA GLU A 47 18.49 5.60 -5.26
C GLU A 47 18.56 6.44 -6.55
N GLN A 48 17.69 6.16 -7.53
CA GLN A 48 17.69 6.79 -8.85
C GLN A 48 16.73 8.00 -8.95
N PHE A 49 15.96 8.29 -7.92
CA PHE A 49 14.96 9.36 -7.90
C PHE A 49 15.33 10.44 -6.88
N ASP A 50 14.92 11.68 -7.13
CA ASP A 50 15.18 12.81 -6.25
C ASP A 50 14.09 12.96 -5.18
N TYR A 51 12.85 12.65 -5.54
CA TYR A 51 11.66 12.75 -4.69
C TYR A 51 10.97 11.40 -4.58
N ILE A 52 10.58 11.02 -3.36
CA ILE A 52 9.76 9.83 -3.08
C ILE A 52 8.45 10.29 -2.45
N VAL A 53 7.32 9.96 -3.10
CA VAL A 53 6.01 10.55 -2.82
C VAL A 53 4.97 9.50 -2.46
N ARG A 54 4.43 9.54 -1.24
CA ARG A 54 3.22 8.81 -0.84
C ARG A 54 2.01 9.61 -1.30
N TYR A 55 1.18 9.03 -2.14
CA TYR A 55 0.06 9.74 -2.76
C TYR A 55 -1.31 9.33 -2.23
N ASN A 56 -1.42 8.22 -1.49
CA ASN A 56 -2.70 7.69 -0.99
C ASN A 56 -2.56 6.96 0.34
N GLY A 57 -3.69 6.56 0.92
CA GLY A 57 -3.76 5.79 2.16
C GLY A 57 -3.56 6.63 3.40
N GLY A 58 -3.07 6.04 4.45
CA GLY A 58 -2.82 6.65 5.75
C GLY A 58 -1.98 5.72 6.62
N ALA A 59 -2.13 5.81 7.94
CA ALA A 59 -1.42 4.97 8.89
C ALA A 59 -1.79 3.47 8.83
N ASN A 60 -2.80 3.09 8.02
CA ASN A 60 -3.18 1.70 7.76
C ASN A 60 -2.24 0.99 6.77
N ALA A 61 -1.40 1.71 6.06
CA ALA A 61 -0.38 1.11 5.21
C ALA A 61 0.82 0.63 6.04
N GLY A 62 1.55 -0.35 5.53
CA GLY A 62 2.78 -0.83 6.16
C GLY A 62 3.77 -1.29 5.11
N HIS A 63 4.90 -0.59 4.99
CA HIS A 63 6.02 -1.00 4.15
C HIS A 63 7.18 -1.43 5.02
N SER A 64 7.65 -2.66 4.84
CA SER A 64 8.88 -3.13 5.49
C SER A 64 10.04 -2.99 4.51
N VAL A 65 11.11 -2.34 4.97
CA VAL A 65 12.37 -2.17 4.23
C VAL A 65 13.51 -2.72 5.06
N GLU A 66 14.39 -3.50 4.46
CA GLU A 66 15.60 -4.03 5.11
C GLU A 66 16.82 -3.31 4.56
N VAL A 67 17.53 -2.60 5.44
CA VAL A 67 18.79 -1.90 5.12
C VAL A 67 19.90 -2.46 6.00
N GLY A 68 20.84 -3.19 5.40
CA GLY A 68 21.81 -4.00 6.15
C GLY A 68 21.07 -5.04 7.01
N ASP A 69 21.42 -5.11 8.29
CA ASP A 69 20.78 -6.02 9.25
C ASP A 69 19.57 -5.39 9.98
N GLN A 70 19.16 -4.21 9.56
CA GLN A 70 18.05 -3.50 10.20
C GLN A 70 16.79 -3.55 9.35
N ARG A 71 15.67 -3.88 10.01
CA ARG A 71 14.34 -3.83 9.41
C ARG A 71 13.60 -2.58 9.90
N TYR A 72 13.07 -1.82 8.95
CA TYR A 72 12.24 -0.64 9.18
C TYR A 72 10.79 -0.92 8.76
N ALA A 73 9.84 -0.58 9.62
CA ALA A 73 8.41 -0.62 9.30
C ALA A 73 7.92 0.83 9.13
N LEU A 74 7.55 1.21 7.91
CA LEU A 74 7.10 2.55 7.56
C LEU A 74 5.59 2.52 7.29
N HIS A 75 4.87 3.50 7.84
CA HIS A 75 3.42 3.57 7.72
C HIS A 75 2.95 4.80 6.93
N LEU A 76 3.37 5.99 7.33
CA LEU A 76 3.02 7.27 6.70
C LEU A 76 4.19 7.84 5.89
N ILE A 77 5.39 7.70 6.40
CA ILE A 77 6.60 8.28 5.79
C ILE A 77 7.02 7.44 4.58
N PRO A 78 7.35 8.07 3.43
CA PRO A 78 7.86 7.36 2.26
C PRO A 78 9.16 6.60 2.56
N SER A 79 9.36 5.46 1.87
CA SER A 79 10.54 4.59 2.09
C SER A 79 11.88 5.26 1.79
N GLY A 80 11.87 6.30 0.97
CA GLY A 80 13.07 7.10 0.65
C GLY A 80 13.68 7.85 1.82
N ILE A 81 12.99 7.98 2.97
CA ILE A 81 13.49 8.68 4.16
C ILE A 81 14.78 8.08 4.72
N LEU A 82 15.01 6.79 4.45
CA LEU A 82 16.24 6.11 4.85
C LEU A 82 17.48 6.60 4.10
N ASN A 83 17.31 7.38 3.02
CA ASN A 83 18.37 8.05 2.28
C ASN A 83 18.24 9.58 2.45
N GLN A 84 19.20 10.18 3.18
CA GLN A 84 19.20 11.60 3.53
C GLN A 84 19.22 12.55 2.32
N SER A 85 19.71 12.08 1.16
CA SER A 85 19.77 12.91 -0.06
C SER A 85 18.46 13.04 -0.80
N LYS A 86 17.40 12.34 -0.36
CA LYS A 86 16.09 12.31 -1.01
C LYS A 86 15.09 13.20 -0.32
N THR A 87 14.23 13.85 -1.09
CA THR A 87 13.08 14.57 -0.56
C THR A 87 11.89 13.61 -0.51
N ASN A 88 11.30 13.46 0.67
CA ASN A 88 10.18 12.56 0.94
C ASN A 88 8.91 13.38 1.14
N VAL A 89 7.87 13.05 0.40
CA VAL A 89 6.64 13.84 0.36
C VAL A 89 5.44 12.99 0.78
N VAL A 90 4.74 13.44 1.81
CA VAL A 90 3.40 12.95 2.16
C VAL A 90 2.40 13.88 1.46
N ALA A 91 1.83 13.42 0.34
CA ALA A 91 1.03 14.25 -0.55
C ALA A 91 -0.43 14.38 -0.09
N ASN A 92 -1.22 15.19 -0.80
CA ASN A 92 -2.59 15.56 -0.42
C ASN A 92 -3.60 14.41 -0.46
N GLY A 93 -3.28 13.30 -1.14
CA GLY A 93 -4.15 12.12 -1.15
C GLY A 93 -4.02 11.25 0.10
N VAL A 94 -3.02 11.49 0.95
CA VAL A 94 -2.83 10.78 2.22
C VAL A 94 -3.71 11.41 3.31
N VAL A 95 -4.28 10.57 4.20
CA VAL A 95 -4.90 11.04 5.44
C VAL A 95 -3.92 10.83 6.60
N ILE A 96 -3.64 11.90 7.33
CA ILE A 96 -2.54 11.97 8.30
C ILE A 96 -3.09 11.86 9.72
N ASP A 97 -2.64 10.86 10.45
CA ASP A 97 -2.73 10.79 11.90
C ASP A 97 -1.48 11.46 12.50
N PRO A 98 -1.59 12.68 13.07
CA PRO A 98 -0.43 13.41 13.56
C PRO A 98 0.35 12.67 14.65
N ALA A 99 -0.36 12.02 15.58
CA ALA A 99 0.27 11.24 16.64
C ALA A 99 1.08 10.06 16.07
N ALA A 100 0.49 9.33 15.11
CA ALA A 100 1.16 8.21 14.45
C ALA A 100 2.39 8.68 13.67
N LEU A 101 2.28 9.80 12.95
CA LEU A 101 3.38 10.37 12.17
C LEU A 101 4.55 10.82 13.08
N ILE A 102 4.26 11.53 14.17
CA ILE A 102 5.29 11.96 15.13
C ILE A 102 5.97 10.76 15.79
N LYS A 103 5.18 9.73 16.17
CA LYS A 103 5.72 8.49 16.69
C LYS A 103 6.69 7.83 15.71
N GLU A 104 6.30 7.70 14.45
CA GLU A 104 7.13 7.13 13.38
C GLU A 104 8.41 7.96 13.16
N MET A 105 8.29 9.30 13.14
CA MET A 105 9.45 10.21 13.07
C MET A 105 10.43 9.98 14.23
N ASN A 106 9.93 9.86 15.45
CA ASN A 106 10.76 9.67 16.65
C ASN A 106 11.44 8.29 16.66
N GLU A 107 10.73 7.23 16.26
CA GLU A 107 11.28 5.89 16.11
C GLU A 107 12.42 5.85 15.08
N LEU A 108 12.24 6.53 13.94
CA LEU A 108 13.29 6.64 12.92
C LEU A 108 14.49 7.44 13.40
N LYS A 109 14.25 8.60 14.05
CA LYS A 109 15.32 9.44 14.64
C LYS A 109 16.13 8.67 15.70
N SER A 110 15.48 7.88 16.57
CA SER A 110 16.17 7.09 17.58
C SER A 110 17.09 6.02 17.00
N ARG A 111 16.85 5.64 15.74
CA ARG A 111 17.66 4.69 14.95
C ARG A 111 18.66 5.38 14.02
N GLY A 112 18.89 6.70 14.20
CA GLY A 112 19.88 7.48 13.46
C GLY A 112 19.42 8.00 12.09
N VAL A 113 18.11 7.86 11.74
CA VAL A 113 17.58 8.43 10.49
C VAL A 113 17.41 9.94 10.66
N VAL A 114 17.97 10.71 9.74
CA VAL A 114 17.84 12.17 9.74
C VAL A 114 16.50 12.57 9.14
N ILE A 115 15.68 13.25 9.92
CA ILE A 115 14.39 13.82 9.49
C ILE A 115 14.40 15.32 9.78
N GLY A 116 14.38 16.11 8.70
CA GLY A 116 14.37 17.55 8.71
C GLY A 116 13.71 18.07 7.44
N GLN A 117 14.41 18.93 6.69
CA GLN A 117 13.91 19.49 5.42
C GLN A 117 13.71 18.43 4.31
N ASN A 118 14.20 17.22 4.51
CA ASN A 118 14.01 16.07 3.62
C ASN A 118 12.64 15.39 3.78
N LEU A 119 11.78 15.80 4.73
CA LEU A 119 10.37 15.40 4.84
C LEU A 119 9.48 16.61 4.57
N ARG A 120 8.50 16.43 3.68
CA ARG A 120 7.50 17.44 3.30
C ARG A 120 6.09 16.84 3.43
N ILE A 121 5.20 17.63 4.00
CA ILE A 121 3.81 17.24 4.27
C ILE A 121 2.89 18.21 3.56
N SER A 122 1.93 17.69 2.80
CA SER A 122 0.98 18.56 2.09
C SER A 122 0.07 19.32 3.05
N ASN A 123 0.02 20.64 2.87
CA ASN A 123 -0.96 21.51 3.52
C ASN A 123 -2.42 21.13 3.18
N ARG A 124 -2.63 20.39 2.07
CA ARG A 124 -3.96 19.91 1.62
C ARG A 124 -4.28 18.50 2.11
N ALA A 125 -3.34 17.77 2.73
CA ALA A 125 -3.62 16.44 3.29
C ALA A 125 -4.62 16.54 4.45
N HIS A 126 -5.57 15.58 4.52
CA HIS A 126 -6.60 15.58 5.56
C HIS A 126 -6.09 14.94 6.85
N VAL A 127 -6.65 15.39 7.97
CA VAL A 127 -6.21 15.04 9.32
C VAL A 127 -7.17 14.05 9.94
N VAL A 128 -6.62 12.96 10.47
CA VAL A 128 -7.36 11.98 11.27
C VAL A 128 -7.44 12.47 12.71
N PHE A 129 -8.66 12.51 13.27
CA PHE A 129 -8.95 12.89 14.64
C PHE A 129 -9.46 11.70 15.46
N PRO A 130 -9.52 11.79 16.81
CA PRO A 130 -10.04 10.73 17.66
C PRO A 130 -11.46 10.28 17.30
N TYR A 131 -12.33 11.21 16.91
CA TYR A 131 -13.68 10.89 16.49
C TYR A 131 -13.75 10.01 15.23
N HIS A 132 -12.76 10.06 14.33
CA HIS A 132 -12.69 9.16 13.19
C HIS A 132 -12.40 7.71 13.62
N LYS A 133 -11.50 7.53 14.60
CA LYS A 133 -11.15 6.20 15.13
C LYS A 133 -12.33 5.57 15.87
N LEU A 134 -13.04 6.38 16.67
CA LEU A 134 -14.26 5.94 17.34
C LEU A 134 -15.38 5.61 16.34
N HIS A 135 -15.58 6.44 15.33
CA HIS A 135 -16.57 6.19 14.28
C HIS A 135 -16.28 4.85 13.58
N ASP A 136 -15.04 4.60 13.17
CA ASP A 136 -14.61 3.36 12.52
C ASP A 136 -14.96 2.13 13.38
N SER A 137 -14.64 2.17 14.66
CA SER A 137 -14.92 1.08 15.60
C SER A 137 -16.42 0.89 15.89
N LEU A 138 -17.15 1.97 16.16
CA LEU A 138 -18.58 1.91 16.51
C LEU A 138 -19.44 1.48 15.32
N LEU A 139 -19.09 1.92 14.11
CA LEU A 139 -19.80 1.52 12.89
C LEU A 139 -19.63 0.02 12.61
N GLU A 140 -18.42 -0.54 12.75
CA GLU A 140 -18.18 -1.98 12.61
C GLU A 140 -18.99 -2.79 13.65
N GLN A 141 -19.08 -2.30 14.89
CA GLN A 141 -19.85 -2.94 15.94
C GLN A 141 -21.37 -2.88 15.65
N ALA A 142 -21.87 -1.73 15.22
CA ALA A 142 -23.29 -1.56 14.86
C ALA A 142 -23.69 -2.46 13.68
N ILE A 143 -22.85 -2.54 12.64
CA ILE A 143 -23.07 -3.43 11.49
C ILE A 143 -23.06 -4.90 11.92
N ALA A 144 -22.09 -5.30 12.76
CA ALA A 144 -22.00 -6.65 13.27
C ALA A 144 -23.24 -7.06 14.08
N LYS A 145 -23.74 -6.16 14.92
CA LYS A 145 -24.97 -6.40 15.70
C LYS A 145 -26.21 -6.50 14.80
N ALA A 146 -26.30 -5.66 13.77
CA ALA A 146 -27.46 -5.63 12.87
C ALA A 146 -27.50 -6.81 11.87
N ARG A 147 -26.35 -7.27 11.37
CA ARG A 147 -26.24 -8.22 10.25
C ARG A 147 -25.46 -9.50 10.57
N GLY A 148 -24.88 -9.62 11.76
CA GLY A 148 -23.96 -10.70 12.15
C GLY A 148 -22.50 -10.41 11.82
N ASP A 149 -21.59 -11.07 12.54
CA ASP A 149 -20.13 -10.85 12.46
C ASP A 149 -19.53 -11.08 11.07
N GLY A 150 -20.13 -11.93 10.25
CA GLY A 150 -19.67 -12.21 8.87
C GLY A 150 -19.76 -11.02 7.91
N ASN A 151 -20.44 -9.94 8.29
CA ASN A 151 -20.61 -8.74 7.47
C ASN A 151 -19.64 -7.61 7.83
N LYS A 152 -18.72 -7.83 8.77
CA LYS A 152 -17.65 -6.88 9.07
C LYS A 152 -16.71 -6.73 7.88
N ILE A 153 -16.36 -5.50 7.54
CA ILE A 153 -15.29 -5.21 6.55
C ILE A 153 -13.95 -5.64 7.12
N GLY A 154 -13.78 -5.57 8.44
CA GLY A 154 -12.53 -5.87 9.12
C GLY A 154 -11.55 -4.70 9.01
N THR A 155 -12.00 -3.51 9.36
CA THR A 155 -11.20 -2.28 9.31
C THR A 155 -10.01 -2.36 10.26
N THR A 156 -9.03 -1.47 10.06
CA THR A 156 -7.86 -1.38 10.94
C THR A 156 -8.12 -0.61 12.23
N GLY A 157 -9.33 -0.02 12.40
CA GLY A 157 -9.69 0.84 13.53
C GLY A 157 -8.90 2.14 13.60
N ARG A 158 -8.26 2.55 12.51
CA ARG A 158 -7.40 3.75 12.46
C ARG A 158 -8.12 5.00 11.95
N GLY A 159 -9.43 4.93 11.73
CA GLY A 159 -10.25 6.06 11.31
C GLY A 159 -10.02 6.53 9.87
N ILE A 160 -9.44 5.68 9.02
CA ILE A 160 -9.08 6.03 7.65
C ILE A 160 -10.33 6.29 6.81
N GLY A 161 -11.28 5.34 6.84
CA GLY A 161 -12.56 5.45 6.12
C GLY A 161 -13.36 6.70 6.51
N PRO A 162 -13.64 6.93 7.80
CA PRO A 162 -14.33 8.13 8.26
C PRO A 162 -13.63 9.45 7.89
N CYS A 163 -12.28 9.49 7.89
CA CYS A 163 -11.54 10.68 7.47
C CYS A 163 -11.69 10.96 5.96
N TYR A 164 -11.67 9.93 5.11
CA TYR A 164 -11.98 10.10 3.68
C TYR A 164 -13.44 10.47 3.42
N ALA A 165 -14.38 9.97 4.24
CA ALA A 165 -15.78 10.38 4.17
C ALA A 165 -15.92 11.87 4.48
N ASP A 166 -15.29 12.38 5.53
CA ASP A 166 -15.26 13.80 5.87
C ASP A 166 -14.59 14.66 4.77
N LYS A 167 -13.54 14.15 4.14
CA LYS A 167 -12.92 14.80 2.98
C LYS A 167 -13.94 14.99 1.84
N ALA A 168 -14.74 13.96 1.54
CA ALA A 168 -15.74 14.01 0.49
C ALA A 168 -16.95 14.88 0.87
N GLU A 169 -17.35 14.86 2.13
CA GLU A 169 -18.42 15.73 2.66
C GLU A 169 -18.01 17.19 2.72
N ARG A 170 -16.75 17.52 2.93
CA ARG A 170 -16.11 18.85 2.95
C ARG A 170 -16.37 19.66 4.22
N SER A 171 -17.57 19.60 4.78
CA SER A 171 -18.01 20.45 5.88
C SER A 171 -17.31 20.15 7.20
N THR A 172 -16.94 18.88 7.43
CA THR A 172 -16.36 18.39 8.68
C THR A 172 -14.90 17.98 8.56
N GLY A 173 -14.36 17.97 7.33
CA GLY A 173 -12.95 17.61 7.08
C GLY A 173 -12.00 18.76 7.43
N PHE A 174 -10.82 18.40 7.94
CA PHE A 174 -9.72 19.33 8.20
C PHE A 174 -8.52 18.99 7.33
N ARG A 175 -7.86 20.01 6.79
CA ARG A 175 -6.57 19.93 6.11
C ARG A 175 -5.45 20.34 7.06
N MET A 176 -4.25 19.79 6.85
CA MET A 176 -3.06 20.14 7.64
C MET A 176 -2.79 21.67 7.68
N GLY A 177 -3.01 22.36 6.56
CA GLY A 177 -2.83 23.80 6.49
C GLY A 177 -3.80 24.60 7.37
N GLU A 178 -5.02 24.09 7.59
CA GLU A 178 -6.01 24.79 8.44
C GLU A 178 -5.61 24.76 9.93
N LEU A 179 -4.85 23.75 10.36
CA LEU A 179 -4.40 23.64 11.74
C LEU A 179 -3.31 24.66 12.07
N LEU A 180 -2.68 25.28 11.07
CA LEU A 180 -1.68 26.34 11.26
C LEU A 180 -2.33 27.68 11.66
N ASP A 181 -3.60 27.90 11.33
CA ASP A 181 -4.40 29.02 11.82
C ASP A 181 -5.11 28.61 13.11
N THR A 182 -4.50 28.93 14.23
CA THR A 182 -4.96 28.52 15.57
C THR A 182 -6.40 28.95 15.87
N ASN A 183 -6.80 30.16 15.44
CA ASN A 183 -8.14 30.69 15.71
C ASN A 183 -9.19 29.96 14.88
N HIS A 184 -8.97 29.86 13.57
CA HIS A 184 -9.83 29.12 12.66
C HIS A 184 -9.96 27.64 13.08
N PHE A 185 -8.85 27.02 13.44
CA PHE A 185 -8.84 25.62 13.89
C PHE A 185 -9.72 25.44 15.14
N ARG A 186 -9.58 26.28 16.17
CA ARG A 186 -10.37 26.21 17.41
C ARG A 186 -11.87 26.35 17.14
N GLU A 187 -12.24 27.39 16.38
CA GLU A 187 -13.66 27.69 16.06
C GLU A 187 -14.33 26.55 15.28
N LYS A 188 -13.69 26.10 14.21
CA LYS A 188 -14.19 25.00 13.37
C LYS A 188 -14.29 23.68 14.16
N LEU A 189 -13.25 23.37 14.98
CA LEU A 189 -13.20 22.16 15.77
C LEU A 189 -14.35 22.06 16.78
N ALA A 190 -14.70 23.17 17.45
CA ALA A 190 -15.80 23.21 18.40
C ALA A 190 -17.14 22.81 17.74
N VAL A 191 -17.39 23.29 16.53
CA VAL A 191 -18.59 22.96 15.76
C VAL A 191 -18.56 21.51 15.31
N VAL A 192 -17.43 21.05 14.75
CA VAL A 192 -17.30 19.70 14.20
C VAL A 192 -17.40 18.64 15.31
N VAL A 193 -16.73 18.83 16.44
CA VAL A 193 -16.77 17.88 17.57
C VAL A 193 -18.19 17.76 18.12
N ARG A 194 -18.94 18.86 18.22
CA ARG A 194 -20.35 18.82 18.63
C ARG A 194 -21.18 17.93 17.68
N ILE A 195 -21.03 18.09 16.36
CA ILE A 195 -21.74 17.30 15.36
C ILE A 195 -21.31 15.82 15.44
N LYS A 196 -19.98 15.57 15.54
CA LYS A 196 -19.45 14.21 15.64
C LYS A 196 -19.92 13.49 16.91
N ASN A 197 -20.04 14.19 18.03
CA ASN A 197 -20.58 13.60 19.27
C ASN A 197 -22.03 13.13 19.11
N LEU A 198 -22.86 13.85 18.37
CA LEU A 198 -24.24 13.41 18.07
C LEU A 198 -24.24 12.11 17.25
N ILE A 199 -23.41 12.05 16.21
CA ILE A 199 -23.29 10.87 15.35
C ILE A 199 -22.74 9.68 16.12
N LEU A 200 -21.67 9.88 16.90
CA LEU A 200 -21.03 8.83 17.70
C LEU A 200 -21.97 8.30 18.80
N GLY A 201 -22.73 9.18 19.43
CA GLY A 201 -23.75 8.79 20.43
C GLY A 201 -24.81 7.88 19.82
N ALA A 202 -25.33 8.21 18.63
CA ALA A 202 -26.29 7.38 17.92
C ALA A 202 -25.70 6.03 17.50
N LEU A 203 -24.47 6.00 16.99
CA LEU A 203 -23.78 4.75 16.64
C LEU A 203 -23.50 3.89 17.87
N ALA A 204 -23.10 4.48 18.98
CA ALA A 204 -22.87 3.76 20.23
C ALA A 204 -24.16 3.12 20.77
N GLN A 205 -25.28 3.84 20.70
CA GLN A 205 -26.59 3.31 21.07
C GLN A 205 -26.95 2.10 20.21
N GLU A 206 -26.78 2.19 18.89
CA GLU A 206 -27.05 1.07 17.97
C GLU A 206 -26.10 -0.11 18.22
N ALA A 207 -24.82 0.15 18.45
CA ALA A 207 -23.84 -0.86 18.79
C ALA A 207 -24.07 -1.51 20.19
N GLY A 208 -24.79 -0.84 21.08
CA GLY A 208 -24.94 -1.23 22.49
C GLY A 208 -23.65 -0.97 23.28
N ALA A 209 -22.90 0.04 22.92
CA ALA A 209 -21.63 0.43 23.54
C ALA A 209 -21.80 1.70 24.39
N GLU A 210 -20.98 1.85 25.42
CA GLU A 210 -20.87 3.11 26.15
C GLU A 210 -20.14 4.16 25.31
N PHE A 211 -20.58 5.42 25.42
CA PHE A 211 -19.97 6.55 24.75
C PHE A 211 -19.84 7.75 25.68
N ILE A 212 -18.62 8.24 25.79
CA ILE A 212 -18.31 9.48 26.50
C ILE A 212 -18.06 10.55 25.44
N PRO A 213 -18.82 11.65 25.44
CA PRO A 213 -18.62 12.73 24.46
C PRO A 213 -17.19 13.29 24.51
N LEU A 214 -16.63 13.53 23.33
CA LEU A 214 -15.31 14.09 23.17
C LEU A 214 -15.30 15.60 23.50
N SER A 215 -14.26 16.07 24.17
CA SER A 215 -14.01 17.48 24.42
C SER A 215 -13.28 18.13 23.25
N ALA A 216 -13.88 19.18 22.66
CA ALA A 216 -13.23 19.97 21.61
C ALA A 216 -11.94 20.63 22.12
N ASP A 217 -11.96 21.17 23.35
CA ASP A 217 -10.79 21.82 23.94
C ASP A 217 -9.64 20.82 24.19
N ALA A 218 -9.93 19.61 24.69
CA ALA A 218 -8.90 18.60 24.87
C ALA A 218 -8.25 18.19 23.53
N ILE A 219 -9.06 18.01 22.46
CA ILE A 219 -8.55 17.73 21.13
C ILE A 219 -7.74 18.91 20.58
N PHE A 220 -8.21 20.13 20.82
CA PHE A 220 -7.50 21.32 20.37
C PHE A 220 -6.11 21.42 21.01
N GLU A 221 -6.00 21.26 22.33
CA GLU A 221 -4.71 21.32 23.04
C GLU A 221 -3.75 20.23 22.55
N GLU A 222 -4.23 18.99 22.43
CA GLU A 222 -3.44 17.88 21.93
C GLU A 222 -2.92 18.13 20.50
N TYR A 223 -3.80 18.54 19.58
CA TYR A 223 -3.45 18.73 18.17
C TYR A 223 -2.60 19.99 17.97
N SER A 224 -2.76 21.02 18.79
CA SER A 224 -1.88 22.18 18.80
C SER A 224 -0.44 21.78 19.15
N GLY A 225 -0.25 20.86 20.08
CA GLY A 225 1.06 20.29 20.39
C GLY A 225 1.65 19.51 19.22
N TYR A 226 0.85 18.73 18.50
CA TYR A 226 1.31 18.00 17.33
C TYR A 226 1.70 18.94 16.18
N ILE A 227 0.92 20.00 15.95
CA ILE A 227 1.20 20.91 14.84
C ILE A 227 2.47 21.73 15.07
N GLN A 228 2.83 22.05 16.30
CA GLN A 228 4.12 22.69 16.60
C GLN A 228 5.30 21.87 16.09
N THR A 229 5.22 20.53 16.21
CA THR A 229 6.24 19.60 15.72
C THR A 229 6.21 19.47 14.19
N LEU A 230 5.02 19.45 13.58
CA LEU A 230 4.83 19.15 12.16
C LEU A 230 4.89 20.40 11.26
N ALA A 231 4.60 21.60 11.78
CA ALA A 231 4.54 22.85 11.01
C ALA A 231 5.79 23.09 10.12
N PRO A 232 7.03 22.84 10.59
CA PRO A 232 8.23 23.05 9.75
C PRO A 232 8.28 22.15 8.49
N HIS A 233 7.49 21.09 8.45
CA HIS A 233 7.42 20.16 7.34
C HIS A 233 6.25 20.44 6.38
N VAL A 234 5.25 21.24 6.82
CA VAL A 234 4.03 21.52 6.04
C VAL A 234 4.31 22.54 4.95
N CYS A 235 3.92 22.22 3.73
CA CYS A 235 4.08 23.11 2.57
C CYS A 235 3.04 22.79 1.48
N ASP A 236 2.98 23.62 0.44
CA ASP A 236 2.28 23.28 -0.79
C ASP A 236 3.07 22.26 -1.58
N THR A 237 2.73 20.97 -1.41
CA THR A 237 3.42 19.88 -2.08
C THR A 237 3.10 19.78 -3.57
N THR A 238 1.96 20.33 -4.02
CA THR A 238 1.65 20.39 -5.45
C THR A 238 2.64 21.30 -6.16
N GLU A 239 2.82 22.52 -5.66
CA GLU A 239 3.80 23.47 -6.19
C GLU A 239 5.23 22.92 -6.11
N LEU A 240 5.58 22.29 -4.98
CA LEU A 240 6.88 21.64 -4.80
C LEU A 240 7.16 20.59 -5.89
N LEU A 241 6.18 19.73 -6.22
CA LEU A 241 6.35 18.69 -7.21
C LEU A 241 6.39 19.22 -8.65
N HIS A 242 5.59 20.27 -8.95
CA HIS A 242 5.65 20.94 -10.25
C HIS A 242 7.00 21.64 -10.46
N SER A 243 7.50 22.39 -9.50
CA SER A 243 8.84 23.00 -9.53
C SER A 243 9.96 21.98 -9.65
N ALA A 244 9.81 20.80 -9.00
CA ALA A 244 10.76 19.70 -9.15
C ALA A 244 10.79 19.17 -10.59
N MET A 245 9.61 18.96 -11.21
CA MET A 245 9.51 18.51 -12.61
C MET A 245 10.11 19.52 -13.60
N GLU A 246 9.85 20.82 -13.40
CA GLU A 246 10.42 21.90 -14.20
C GLU A 246 11.96 21.96 -14.08
N SER A 247 12.48 21.61 -12.90
CA SER A 247 13.92 21.47 -12.64
C SER A 247 14.51 20.13 -13.06
N ASN A 248 13.79 19.34 -13.89
CA ASN A 248 14.19 18.02 -14.37
C ASN A 248 14.51 17.01 -13.26
N LYS A 249 13.92 17.18 -12.06
CA LYS A 249 14.01 16.20 -10.99
C LYS A 249 13.09 15.02 -11.23
N ARG A 250 13.54 13.84 -10.84
CA ARG A 250 12.79 12.58 -11.01
C ARG A 250 11.99 12.25 -9.75
N ILE A 251 10.75 11.85 -9.94
CA ILE A 251 9.80 11.58 -8.87
C ILE A 251 9.39 10.10 -8.92
N LEU A 252 9.53 9.41 -7.79
CA LEU A 252 9.00 8.08 -7.56
C LEU A 252 7.74 8.18 -6.70
N PHE A 253 6.62 7.70 -7.24
CA PHE A 253 5.35 7.64 -6.51
C PHE A 253 5.21 6.26 -5.86
N GLU A 254 5.13 6.24 -4.55
CA GLU A 254 5.00 5.06 -3.72
C GLU A 254 3.53 4.84 -3.34
N GLY A 255 2.89 3.81 -3.92
CA GLY A 255 1.51 3.45 -3.62
C GLY A 255 1.37 2.75 -2.27
N ALA A 256 0.38 3.14 -1.49
CA ALA A 256 -0.11 2.38 -0.35
C ALA A 256 -1.15 1.36 -0.78
N ASN A 257 -1.27 0.25 -0.03
CA ASN A 257 -2.21 -0.83 -0.33
C ASN A 257 -2.00 -1.44 -1.73
N ALA A 258 -3.05 -1.73 -2.50
CA ALA A 258 -2.95 -2.31 -3.83
C ALA A 258 -4.23 -2.09 -4.65
N THR A 259 -4.17 -2.33 -5.96
CA THR A 259 -5.24 -2.04 -6.92
C THR A 259 -6.55 -2.78 -6.59
N LEU A 260 -6.51 -4.03 -6.12
CA LEU A 260 -7.74 -4.74 -5.73
C LEU A 260 -8.35 -4.26 -4.39
N LEU A 261 -7.66 -3.34 -3.69
CA LEU A 261 -8.18 -2.61 -2.54
C LEU A 261 -8.54 -1.16 -2.86
N ASP A 262 -8.48 -0.73 -4.13
CA ASP A 262 -8.85 0.61 -4.58
C ASP A 262 -10.34 0.85 -4.36
N ILE A 263 -10.71 2.06 -3.90
CA ILE A 263 -12.11 2.40 -3.57
C ILE A 263 -13.05 2.30 -4.76
N ASP A 264 -12.56 2.63 -5.97
CA ASP A 264 -13.36 2.66 -7.19
C ASP A 264 -13.24 1.37 -8.02
N HIS A 265 -12.07 0.74 -8.03
CA HIS A 265 -11.74 -0.37 -8.92
C HIS A 265 -11.44 -1.69 -8.19
N GLY A 266 -11.43 -1.68 -6.87
CA GLY A 266 -11.17 -2.87 -6.07
C GLY A 266 -12.40 -3.75 -5.86
N THR A 267 -12.25 -4.73 -4.98
CA THR A 267 -13.30 -5.70 -4.61
C THR A 267 -14.28 -5.11 -3.58
N TYR A 268 -14.96 -4.02 -3.94
CA TYR A 268 -15.90 -3.32 -3.08
C TYR A 268 -17.00 -4.24 -2.53
N PRO A 269 -17.41 -4.16 -1.24
CA PRO A 269 -16.99 -3.16 -0.24
C PRO A 269 -15.71 -3.52 0.54
N PHE A 270 -15.04 -4.62 0.25
CA PHE A 270 -13.85 -5.10 0.95
C PHE A 270 -12.57 -4.44 0.39
N VAL A 271 -12.51 -3.11 0.53
CA VAL A 271 -11.47 -2.23 -0.01
C VAL A 271 -11.01 -1.23 1.05
N THR A 272 -9.99 -0.43 0.76
CA THR A 272 -9.65 0.77 1.53
C THR A 272 -10.33 2.00 0.91
N SER A 273 -10.43 3.07 1.67
CA SER A 273 -11.13 4.29 1.22
C SER A 273 -10.28 5.22 0.36
N SER A 274 -9.19 4.72 -0.23
CA SER A 274 -8.31 5.51 -1.09
C SER A 274 -8.12 4.88 -2.48
N ASN A 275 -7.73 5.70 -3.46
CA ASN A 275 -7.34 5.21 -4.78
C ASN A 275 -5.92 4.63 -4.74
N CYS A 276 -5.81 3.32 -4.85
CA CYS A 276 -4.58 2.55 -4.66
C CYS A 276 -3.87 2.21 -5.96
N SER A 277 -4.53 2.37 -7.10
CA SER A 277 -3.94 2.25 -8.43
C SER A 277 -3.10 3.49 -8.80
N SER A 278 -2.44 3.47 -9.95
CA SER A 278 -1.73 4.66 -10.47
C SER A 278 -2.65 5.86 -10.70
N LEU A 279 -3.96 5.63 -10.90
CA LEU A 279 -4.95 6.70 -11.06
C LEU A 279 -4.99 7.63 -9.86
N GLY A 280 -4.72 7.09 -8.65
CA GLY A 280 -4.63 7.87 -7.42
C GLY A 280 -3.45 8.85 -7.37
N VAL A 281 -2.41 8.66 -8.17
CA VAL A 281 -1.26 9.59 -8.24
C VAL A 281 -1.72 10.99 -8.62
N HIS A 282 -2.57 11.10 -9.62
CA HIS A 282 -2.97 12.39 -10.18
C HIS A 282 -3.82 13.21 -9.21
N THR A 283 -4.82 12.59 -8.62
CA THR A 283 -5.70 13.24 -7.63
C THR A 283 -4.99 13.43 -6.29
N GLY A 284 -4.08 12.52 -5.94
CA GLY A 284 -3.36 12.52 -4.67
C GLY A 284 -2.14 13.44 -4.62
N THR A 285 -1.71 14.01 -5.77
CA THR A 285 -0.51 14.88 -5.84
C THR A 285 -0.71 16.14 -6.66
N GLY A 286 -1.68 16.16 -7.58
CA GLY A 286 -1.85 17.22 -8.59
C GLY A 286 -0.93 17.07 -9.80
N VAL A 287 -0.18 15.96 -9.93
CA VAL A 287 0.68 15.72 -11.09
C VAL A 287 -0.16 15.20 -12.26
N PRO A 288 -0.07 15.81 -13.46
CA PRO A 288 -0.84 15.39 -14.63
C PRO A 288 -0.45 13.98 -15.14
N GLY A 289 -1.42 13.24 -15.69
CA GLY A 289 -1.22 11.87 -16.19
C GLY A 289 -0.13 11.74 -17.25
N GLN A 290 -0.02 12.74 -18.14
CA GLN A 290 1.02 12.77 -19.18
C GLN A 290 2.46 12.82 -18.63
N LYS A 291 2.62 13.18 -17.34
CA LYS A 291 3.93 13.24 -16.68
C LYS A 291 4.31 11.93 -15.98
N LEU A 292 3.46 10.89 -16.05
CA LEU A 292 3.73 9.57 -15.45
C LEU A 292 3.89 8.49 -16.55
N PRO A 293 5.06 8.40 -17.21
CA PRO A 293 5.27 7.46 -18.30
C PRO A 293 5.52 6.02 -17.85
N GLN A 294 5.87 5.80 -16.58
CA GLN A 294 6.25 4.49 -16.06
C GLN A 294 5.41 4.10 -14.85
N VAL A 295 4.84 2.90 -14.90
CA VAL A 295 4.14 2.28 -13.77
C VAL A 295 4.67 0.86 -13.59
N MET A 296 5.34 0.62 -12.46
CA MET A 296 5.78 -0.72 -12.09
C MET A 296 4.72 -1.36 -11.19
N GLY A 297 4.06 -2.38 -11.70
CA GLY A 297 3.11 -3.20 -10.96
C GLY A 297 3.83 -4.28 -10.15
N ILE A 298 3.60 -4.34 -8.85
CA ILE A 298 4.20 -5.34 -7.97
C ILE A 298 3.18 -6.41 -7.61
N MET A 299 3.56 -7.65 -7.80
CA MET A 299 2.75 -8.82 -7.47
C MET A 299 3.59 -9.90 -6.77
N LYS A 300 2.94 -10.81 -6.06
CA LYS A 300 3.57 -12.04 -5.55
C LYS A 300 3.47 -13.14 -6.60
N ALA A 301 4.33 -14.16 -6.48
CA ALA A 301 4.21 -15.40 -7.25
C ALA A 301 3.00 -16.26 -6.82
N TYR A 302 2.28 -15.88 -5.79
CA TYR A 302 1.03 -16.47 -5.29
C TYR A 302 0.11 -15.33 -4.82
N SER A 303 -1.11 -15.65 -4.39
CA SER A 303 -2.03 -14.63 -3.91
C SER A 303 -2.15 -14.65 -2.39
N THR A 304 -2.31 -13.48 -1.78
CA THR A 304 -2.64 -13.34 -0.36
C THR A 304 -3.70 -12.28 -0.16
N ARG A 305 -4.53 -12.43 0.87
CA ARG A 305 -5.51 -11.43 1.27
C ARG A 305 -5.58 -11.28 2.78
N VAL A 306 -5.69 -10.03 3.24
CA VAL A 306 -5.98 -9.69 4.64
C VAL A 306 -7.44 -9.24 4.74
N GLY A 307 -8.12 -9.64 5.82
CA GLY A 307 -9.51 -9.27 6.06
C GLY A 307 -10.54 -10.07 5.28
N GLY A 308 -11.76 -9.57 5.25
CA GLY A 308 -12.90 -10.20 4.59
C GLY A 308 -12.88 -10.10 3.07
N GLY A 309 -13.95 -10.61 2.47
CA GLY A 309 -14.20 -10.54 1.03
C GLY A 309 -13.76 -11.77 0.24
N PRO A 310 -14.21 -11.85 -1.02
CA PRO A 310 -13.99 -13.00 -1.88
C PRO A 310 -12.52 -13.19 -2.24
N PHE A 311 -12.09 -14.45 -2.25
CA PHE A 311 -10.75 -14.86 -2.64
C PHE A 311 -10.84 -16.19 -3.42
N PRO A 312 -11.08 -16.16 -4.74
CA PRO A 312 -11.42 -17.35 -5.52
C PRO A 312 -10.38 -18.46 -5.51
N THR A 313 -9.10 -18.10 -5.36
CA THR A 313 -7.98 -19.06 -5.39
C THR A 313 -7.48 -19.46 -4.00
N GLU A 314 -8.22 -19.14 -2.92
CA GLU A 314 -7.83 -19.43 -1.54
C GLU A 314 -7.63 -20.93 -1.32
N LEU A 315 -6.61 -21.29 -0.56
CA LEU A 315 -6.24 -22.64 -0.19
C LEU A 315 -6.50 -22.89 1.29
N PHE A 316 -7.17 -24.02 1.55
CA PHE A 316 -7.52 -24.50 2.91
C PHE A 316 -6.81 -25.82 3.25
N ASP A 317 -5.79 -26.18 2.49
CA ASP A 317 -5.02 -27.41 2.57
C ASP A 317 -3.58 -27.20 3.05
N GLU A 318 -2.81 -28.27 3.10
CA GLU A 318 -1.39 -28.25 3.49
C GLU A 318 -0.54 -27.34 2.59
N THR A 319 -0.92 -27.17 1.32
CA THR A 319 -0.23 -26.26 0.39
C THR A 319 -0.40 -24.82 0.82
N GLY A 320 -1.62 -24.42 1.20
CA GLY A 320 -1.89 -23.08 1.74
C GLY A 320 -1.11 -22.82 3.03
N ASP A 321 -1.05 -23.81 3.92
CA ASP A 321 -0.29 -23.70 5.18
C ASP A 321 1.22 -23.64 4.93
N ARG A 322 1.73 -24.40 3.94
CA ARG A 322 3.14 -24.32 3.53
C ARG A 322 3.48 -22.95 2.99
N ILE A 323 2.69 -22.40 2.05
CA ILE A 323 2.88 -21.06 1.49
C ILE A 323 2.88 -20.01 2.62
N ARG A 324 1.93 -20.09 3.56
CA ARG A 324 1.87 -19.18 4.72
C ARG A 324 3.11 -19.26 5.58
N ARG A 325 3.57 -20.44 5.89
CA ARG A 325 4.74 -20.67 6.77
C ARG A 325 6.03 -20.22 6.09
N VAL A 326 6.29 -20.64 4.84
CA VAL A 326 7.52 -20.31 4.09
C VAL A 326 7.54 -18.82 3.72
N GLY A 327 6.42 -18.29 3.24
CA GLY A 327 6.26 -16.87 2.90
C GLY A 327 6.16 -15.93 4.11
N ARG A 328 6.12 -16.49 5.33
CA ARG A 328 5.93 -15.71 6.58
C ARG A 328 4.71 -14.80 6.50
N GLU A 329 3.61 -15.32 5.97
CA GLU A 329 2.40 -14.57 5.70
C GLU A 329 1.58 -14.32 6.97
N TYR A 330 2.11 -13.39 7.79
CA TYR A 330 1.50 -12.92 9.03
C TYR A 330 1.49 -11.38 9.04
N GLY A 331 0.46 -10.80 9.64
CA GLY A 331 0.34 -9.34 9.76
C GLY A 331 1.48 -8.74 10.57
N THR A 332 2.16 -7.74 10.04
CA THR A 332 3.33 -7.11 10.67
C THR A 332 3.01 -6.52 12.05
N THR A 333 1.80 -5.98 12.24
CA THR A 333 1.39 -5.33 13.49
C THR A 333 0.64 -6.28 14.43
N THR A 334 -0.20 -7.16 13.88
CA THR A 334 -1.12 -8.00 14.68
C THR A 334 -0.69 -9.46 14.78
N GLY A 335 0.29 -9.90 13.99
CA GLY A 335 0.69 -11.31 13.88
C GLY A 335 -0.41 -12.22 13.28
N ARG A 336 -1.55 -11.67 12.85
CA ARG A 336 -2.67 -12.44 12.32
C ARG A 336 -2.26 -13.16 11.03
N PRO A 337 -2.58 -14.47 10.86
CA PRO A 337 -2.28 -15.19 9.64
C PRO A 337 -3.04 -14.59 8.45
N ARG A 338 -2.35 -14.44 7.33
CA ARG A 338 -2.96 -14.03 6.06
C ARG A 338 -3.60 -15.24 5.38
N ARG A 339 -4.66 -15.02 4.65
CA ARG A 339 -5.25 -15.98 3.71
C ARG A 339 -4.29 -16.13 2.54
N CYS A 340 -3.98 -17.36 2.14
CA CYS A 340 -3.06 -17.68 1.05
C CYS A 340 -3.78 -18.49 -0.02
N GLY A 341 -3.38 -18.31 -1.28
CA GLY A 341 -3.96 -19.01 -2.40
C GLY A 341 -3.04 -19.05 -3.60
N TRP A 342 -3.42 -19.84 -4.61
CA TRP A 342 -2.73 -19.86 -5.88
C TRP A 342 -2.77 -18.49 -6.58
N LEU A 343 -1.80 -18.24 -7.44
CA LEU A 343 -1.74 -17.00 -8.22
C LEU A 343 -3.00 -16.84 -9.07
N ASP A 344 -3.65 -15.69 -8.94
CA ASP A 344 -4.83 -15.31 -9.71
C ASP A 344 -4.44 -14.34 -10.84
N LEU A 345 -4.25 -14.88 -12.03
CA LEU A 345 -3.86 -14.08 -13.18
C LEU A 345 -5.02 -13.29 -13.80
N VAL A 346 -6.27 -13.70 -13.56
CA VAL A 346 -7.44 -12.92 -14.00
C VAL A 346 -7.49 -11.60 -13.25
N ALA A 347 -7.38 -11.68 -11.92
CA ALA A 347 -7.31 -10.51 -11.05
C ALA A 347 -6.06 -9.65 -11.33
N THR A 348 -4.89 -10.31 -11.52
CA THR A 348 -3.63 -9.60 -11.82
C THR A 348 -3.70 -8.84 -13.14
N LYS A 349 -4.22 -9.47 -14.20
CA LYS A 349 -4.37 -8.82 -15.52
C LYS A 349 -5.31 -7.62 -15.47
N TYR A 350 -6.42 -7.75 -14.74
CA TYR A 350 -7.32 -6.63 -14.49
C TYR A 350 -6.60 -5.48 -13.78
N SER A 351 -5.90 -5.77 -12.68
CA SER A 351 -5.17 -4.76 -11.91
C SER A 351 -4.06 -4.07 -12.71
N ALA A 352 -3.31 -4.84 -13.51
CA ALA A 352 -2.27 -4.31 -14.38
C ALA A 352 -2.85 -3.34 -15.42
N ARG A 353 -4.02 -3.70 -15.99
CA ARG A 353 -4.74 -2.86 -16.96
C ARG A 353 -5.25 -1.55 -16.32
N ILE A 354 -5.90 -1.63 -15.16
CA ILE A 354 -6.40 -0.44 -14.43
C ILE A 354 -5.25 0.48 -14.05
N SER A 355 -4.15 -0.09 -13.57
CA SER A 355 -2.97 0.70 -13.18
C SER A 355 -2.12 1.18 -14.37
N GLY A 356 -2.43 0.75 -15.61
CA GLY A 356 -1.58 1.06 -16.75
C GLY A 356 -0.13 0.59 -16.55
N ALA A 357 0.05 -0.61 -15.97
CA ALA A 357 1.37 -1.14 -15.66
C ALA A 357 2.21 -1.30 -16.94
N THR A 358 3.39 -0.69 -16.96
CA THR A 358 4.37 -0.78 -18.06
C THR A 358 5.41 -1.87 -17.81
N SER A 359 5.55 -2.31 -16.58
CA SER A 359 6.43 -3.40 -16.17
C SER A 359 5.92 -4.06 -14.89
N ILE A 360 6.35 -5.29 -14.63
CA ILE A 360 5.98 -6.08 -13.44
C ILE A 360 7.24 -6.41 -12.63
N GLY A 361 7.11 -6.28 -11.29
CA GLY A 361 7.97 -6.90 -10.31
C GLY A 361 7.27 -8.11 -9.69
N LEU A 362 7.78 -9.31 -9.96
CA LEU A 362 7.30 -10.58 -9.41
C LEU A 362 8.08 -10.92 -8.13
N MET A 363 7.41 -10.89 -7.01
CA MET A 363 8.01 -11.04 -5.68
C MET A 363 7.76 -12.43 -5.10
N LEU A 364 8.65 -12.86 -4.18
CA LEU A 364 8.47 -14.08 -3.38
C LEU A 364 8.38 -15.37 -4.23
N LEU A 365 9.13 -15.45 -5.31
CA LEU A 365 9.18 -16.64 -6.16
C LEU A 365 9.77 -17.84 -5.40
N ASP A 366 10.71 -17.59 -4.51
CA ASP A 366 11.35 -18.57 -3.63
C ASP A 366 10.36 -19.35 -2.75
N VAL A 367 9.22 -18.76 -2.38
CA VAL A 367 8.19 -19.39 -1.54
C VAL A 367 7.56 -20.60 -2.22
N LEU A 368 7.52 -20.63 -3.54
CA LEU A 368 7.00 -21.75 -4.34
C LEU A 368 8.03 -22.85 -4.58
N GLY A 369 9.31 -22.63 -4.27
CA GLY A 369 10.37 -23.64 -4.41
C GLY A 369 10.07 -24.89 -3.58
N GLY A 370 10.33 -26.08 -4.15
CA GLY A 370 10.06 -27.38 -3.53
C GLY A 370 8.61 -27.86 -3.62
N LEU A 371 7.76 -27.20 -4.42
CA LEU A 371 6.47 -27.73 -4.85
C LEU A 371 6.63 -28.46 -6.18
N ASP A 372 6.06 -29.67 -6.30
CA ASP A 372 6.13 -30.46 -7.54
C ASP A 372 5.28 -29.87 -8.66
N LYS A 373 4.15 -29.24 -8.31
CA LYS A 373 3.17 -28.68 -9.22
C LYS A 373 2.67 -27.33 -8.71
N LEU A 374 2.42 -26.43 -9.63
CA LEU A 374 1.90 -25.10 -9.36
C LEU A 374 0.61 -24.90 -10.14
N ASN A 375 -0.46 -24.50 -9.45
CA ASN A 375 -1.70 -24.13 -10.10
C ASN A 375 -1.80 -22.61 -10.24
N VAL A 376 -2.12 -22.15 -11.45
CA VAL A 376 -2.30 -20.72 -11.75
C VAL A 376 -3.70 -20.53 -12.29
N CYS A 377 -4.48 -19.63 -11.69
CA CYS A 377 -5.82 -19.34 -12.15
C CYS A 377 -5.76 -18.48 -13.43
N THR A 378 -6.31 -19.03 -14.51
CA THR A 378 -6.34 -18.41 -15.84
C THR A 378 -7.74 -18.08 -16.33
N GLY A 379 -8.78 -18.37 -15.54
CA GLY A 379 -10.16 -18.08 -15.89
C GLY A 379 -11.09 -18.29 -14.71
N TYR A 380 -12.32 -17.81 -14.86
CA TYR A 380 -13.41 -18.07 -13.94
C TYR A 380 -14.60 -18.66 -14.66
N THR A 381 -15.37 -19.48 -13.96
CA THR A 381 -16.73 -19.86 -14.37
C THR A 381 -17.73 -19.36 -13.32
N TYR A 382 -18.87 -18.86 -13.79
CA TYR A 382 -19.97 -18.43 -12.95
C TYR A 382 -21.28 -19.05 -13.48
N GLN A 383 -22.03 -19.75 -12.63
CA GLN A 383 -23.24 -20.48 -13.02
C GLN A 383 -23.03 -21.41 -14.24
N GLY A 384 -21.87 -22.08 -14.28
CA GLY A 384 -21.49 -23.01 -15.33
C GLY A 384 -21.05 -22.40 -16.66
N LYS A 385 -20.94 -21.07 -16.74
CA LYS A 385 -20.49 -20.35 -17.95
C LYS A 385 -19.14 -19.67 -17.68
N PRO A 386 -18.20 -19.65 -18.66
CA PRO A 386 -16.97 -18.87 -18.55
C PRO A 386 -17.28 -17.36 -18.42
N LEU A 387 -16.49 -16.67 -17.58
CA LEU A 387 -16.48 -15.21 -17.51
C LEU A 387 -15.34 -14.67 -18.38
N GLU A 388 -15.64 -13.66 -19.17
CA GLU A 388 -14.65 -13.02 -20.07
C GLU A 388 -13.73 -12.02 -19.34
N ALA A 389 -14.17 -11.52 -18.18
CA ALA A 389 -13.46 -10.49 -17.44
C ALA A 389 -13.54 -10.72 -15.93
N PHE A 390 -12.68 -10.02 -15.18
CA PHE A 390 -12.76 -9.94 -13.72
C PHE A 390 -14.07 -9.28 -13.30
N PRO A 391 -14.92 -9.93 -12.46
CA PRO A 391 -16.22 -9.38 -12.08
C PRO A 391 -16.06 -8.15 -11.17
N SER A 392 -16.81 -7.11 -11.46
CA SER A 392 -16.87 -5.89 -10.63
C SER A 392 -17.67 -6.07 -9.35
N ASP A 393 -18.56 -7.05 -9.30
CA ASP A 393 -19.42 -7.34 -8.16
C ASP A 393 -18.80 -8.40 -7.25
N ALA A 394 -18.59 -8.05 -5.98
CA ALA A 394 -18.02 -8.97 -4.99
C ALA A 394 -18.93 -10.18 -4.73
N SER A 395 -20.25 -10.06 -4.89
CA SER A 395 -21.18 -11.18 -4.75
C SER A 395 -21.04 -12.20 -5.87
N VAL A 396 -20.77 -11.75 -7.07
CA VAL A 396 -20.41 -12.60 -8.22
C VAL A 396 -19.03 -13.23 -8.00
N LEU A 397 -18.04 -12.41 -7.61
CA LEU A 397 -16.68 -12.89 -7.34
C LEU A 397 -16.62 -13.95 -6.24
N ALA A 398 -17.50 -13.88 -5.24
CA ALA A 398 -17.61 -14.90 -4.20
C ALA A 398 -18.17 -16.25 -4.67
N GLN A 399 -18.82 -16.29 -5.84
CA GLN A 399 -19.46 -17.48 -6.39
C GLN A 399 -18.75 -18.04 -7.61
N VAL A 400 -17.72 -17.36 -8.13
CA VAL A 400 -16.95 -17.91 -9.26
C VAL A 400 -16.19 -19.17 -8.84
N LYS A 401 -16.01 -20.05 -9.80
CA LYS A 401 -15.10 -21.20 -9.68
C LYS A 401 -13.86 -20.88 -10.51
N PRO A 402 -12.66 -20.90 -9.91
CA PRO A 402 -11.42 -20.67 -10.64
C PRO A 402 -11.13 -21.82 -11.60
N VAL A 403 -10.63 -21.49 -12.78
CA VAL A 403 -10.10 -22.44 -13.77
C VAL A 403 -8.58 -22.39 -13.67
N PHE A 404 -7.98 -23.51 -13.29
CA PHE A 404 -6.54 -23.59 -13.10
C PHE A 404 -5.82 -24.19 -14.29
N GLN A 405 -4.66 -23.63 -14.59
CA GLN A 405 -3.62 -24.26 -15.39
C GLN A 405 -2.55 -24.81 -14.46
N GLU A 406 -2.28 -26.12 -14.55
CA GLU A 406 -1.16 -26.76 -13.87
C GLU A 406 0.14 -26.47 -14.61
N LEU A 407 1.17 -26.03 -13.89
CA LEU A 407 2.52 -25.82 -14.35
C LEU A 407 3.48 -26.73 -13.54
N PRO A 408 4.60 -27.18 -14.12
CA PRO A 408 5.59 -27.93 -13.36
C PRO A 408 6.22 -27.06 -12.28
N GLY A 409 6.42 -27.62 -11.11
CA GLY A 409 7.11 -26.98 -10.00
C GLY A 409 8.62 -26.89 -10.23
N PHE A 410 9.30 -26.29 -9.26
CA PHE A 410 10.75 -26.12 -9.25
C PHE A 410 11.29 -26.29 -7.83
N ASP A 411 12.54 -26.66 -7.73
CA ASP A 411 13.22 -26.92 -6.46
C ASP A 411 13.58 -25.65 -5.68
N GLU A 412 14.08 -25.82 -4.46
CA GLU A 412 14.43 -24.72 -3.55
C GLU A 412 15.69 -23.93 -3.98
N SER A 413 16.45 -24.43 -4.99
CA SER A 413 17.62 -23.72 -5.52
C SER A 413 17.28 -22.39 -6.15
N VAL A 414 15.99 -22.13 -6.45
CA VAL A 414 15.48 -20.82 -6.88
C VAL A 414 15.95 -19.69 -5.98
N SER A 415 16.07 -19.90 -4.67
CA SER A 415 16.55 -18.91 -3.69
C SER A 415 18.04 -18.57 -3.82
N GLN A 416 18.81 -19.42 -4.48
CA GLN A 416 20.26 -19.26 -4.70
C GLN A 416 20.58 -18.41 -5.93
N ALA A 417 19.63 -18.23 -6.86
CA ALA A 417 19.83 -17.45 -8.06
C ALA A 417 20.18 -15.98 -7.74
N ARG A 418 21.12 -15.43 -8.50
CA ARG A 418 21.50 -14.00 -8.44
C ARG A 418 21.35 -13.31 -9.80
N ARG A 419 21.01 -14.09 -10.83
CA ARG A 419 20.68 -13.63 -12.18
C ARG A 419 19.50 -14.46 -12.71
N PHE A 420 18.70 -13.89 -13.60
CA PHE A 420 17.51 -14.55 -14.14
C PHE A 420 17.81 -15.87 -14.83
N ASP A 421 18.94 -15.95 -15.56
CA ASP A 421 19.38 -17.17 -16.27
C ASP A 421 19.85 -18.30 -15.35
N GLN A 422 20.09 -18.03 -14.08
CA GLN A 422 20.41 -19.03 -13.04
C GLN A 422 19.19 -19.66 -12.39
N LEU A 423 17.99 -19.14 -12.67
CA LEU A 423 16.76 -19.76 -12.17
C LEU A 423 16.58 -21.16 -12.76
N PRO A 424 16.02 -22.10 -12.01
CA PRO A 424 15.56 -23.39 -12.56
C PRO A 424 14.68 -23.18 -13.80
N ALA A 425 14.80 -24.05 -14.81
CA ALA A 425 14.10 -23.92 -16.08
C ALA A 425 12.57 -23.75 -15.90
N ASN A 426 11.97 -24.50 -14.97
CA ASN A 426 10.55 -24.39 -14.66
C ASN A 426 10.20 -23.05 -14.01
N ALA A 427 11.07 -22.49 -13.17
CA ALA A 427 10.88 -21.17 -12.58
C ALA A 427 10.94 -20.05 -13.65
N GLN A 428 11.88 -20.17 -14.61
CA GLN A 428 11.91 -19.26 -15.76
C GLN A 428 10.63 -19.37 -16.62
N SER A 429 10.14 -20.59 -16.82
CA SER A 429 8.90 -20.87 -17.57
C SER A 429 7.68 -20.30 -16.85
N TYR A 430 7.62 -20.41 -15.52
CA TYR A 430 6.59 -19.78 -14.69
C TYR A 430 6.56 -18.25 -14.89
N VAL A 431 7.70 -17.59 -14.79
CA VAL A 431 7.80 -16.13 -15.00
C VAL A 431 7.38 -15.73 -16.41
N LYS A 432 7.79 -16.48 -17.43
CA LYS A 432 7.37 -16.25 -18.82
C LYS A 432 5.87 -16.44 -19.01
N PHE A 433 5.29 -17.44 -18.38
CA PHE A 433 3.85 -17.70 -18.43
C PHE A 433 3.05 -16.52 -17.84
N VAL A 434 3.46 -16.03 -16.67
CA VAL A 434 2.86 -14.84 -16.04
C VAL A 434 2.93 -13.64 -16.98
N GLU A 435 4.10 -13.36 -17.56
CA GLU A 435 4.33 -12.26 -18.48
C GLU A 435 3.41 -12.36 -19.71
N GLN A 436 3.33 -13.53 -20.33
CA GLN A 436 2.51 -13.77 -21.52
C GLN A 436 1.01 -13.62 -21.23
N TYR A 437 0.54 -14.14 -20.09
CA TYR A 437 -0.87 -14.06 -19.73
C TYR A 437 -1.32 -12.63 -19.41
N VAL A 438 -0.53 -11.91 -18.60
CA VAL A 438 -0.84 -10.53 -18.20
C VAL A 438 -0.65 -9.56 -19.38
N GLY A 439 0.29 -9.84 -20.26
CA GLY A 439 0.62 -8.98 -21.42
C GLY A 439 1.51 -7.79 -21.05
N VAL A 440 2.19 -7.86 -19.90
CA VAL A 440 3.10 -6.82 -19.39
C VAL A 440 4.44 -7.47 -19.04
N PRO A 441 5.60 -6.90 -19.47
CA PRO A 441 6.89 -7.52 -19.23
C PRO A 441 7.25 -7.61 -17.75
N VAL A 442 7.66 -8.79 -17.30
CA VAL A 442 8.25 -9.01 -15.99
C VAL A 442 9.71 -8.58 -16.05
N ARG A 443 10.06 -7.51 -15.36
CA ARG A 443 11.42 -6.94 -15.38
C ARG A 443 12.21 -7.23 -14.11
N VAL A 444 11.52 -7.47 -13.01
CA VAL A 444 12.12 -7.72 -11.69
C VAL A 444 11.55 -9.01 -11.12
N VAL A 445 12.40 -9.90 -10.62
CA VAL A 445 12.01 -11.13 -9.92
C VAL A 445 12.73 -11.18 -8.58
N SER A 446 11.98 -11.34 -7.48
CA SER A 446 12.56 -11.49 -6.15
C SER A 446 12.52 -12.95 -5.69
N VAL A 447 13.67 -13.44 -5.23
CA VAL A 447 13.88 -14.79 -4.73
C VAL A 447 14.32 -14.82 -3.26
N GLY A 448 13.93 -13.80 -2.52
CA GLY A 448 14.19 -13.67 -1.08
C GLY A 448 14.07 -12.22 -0.60
N PRO A 449 14.25 -11.96 0.70
CA PRO A 449 14.00 -10.64 1.28
C PRO A 449 15.09 -9.60 1.00
N ARG A 450 16.36 -10.02 0.80
CA ARG A 450 17.50 -9.10 0.67
C ARG A 450 17.56 -8.44 -0.71
N ARG A 451 18.24 -7.29 -0.80
CA ARG A 451 18.46 -6.54 -2.05
C ARG A 451 19.16 -7.39 -3.11
N ASP A 452 20.19 -8.18 -2.73
CA ASP A 452 20.96 -9.06 -3.61
C ASP A 452 20.17 -10.28 -4.13
N GLN A 453 18.98 -10.54 -3.56
CA GLN A 453 18.02 -11.55 -4.00
C GLN A 453 16.96 -10.96 -4.93
N THR A 454 17.35 -9.98 -5.72
CA THR A 454 16.50 -9.35 -6.75
C THR A 454 17.19 -9.53 -8.10
N LEU A 455 16.48 -10.21 -9.00
CA LEU A 455 16.95 -10.56 -10.33
C LEU A 455 16.31 -9.61 -11.35
N PHE A 456 17.06 -9.29 -12.40
CA PHE A 456 16.61 -8.42 -13.50
C PHE A 456 16.56 -9.24 -14.79
N LYS A 457 15.47 -8.99 -15.57
CA LYS A 457 15.19 -9.68 -16.82
C LYS A 457 15.15 -8.70 -18.00
#